data_cd2e587a2f60ee989ce55fa301709a4b
#
_entry.id   cd2e587a2f60ee989ce55fa301709a4b
#
_cell.length_a   1.000
_cell.length_b   1.000
_cell.length_c   1.000
_cell.angle_alpha   90.00
_cell.angle_beta   90.00
_cell.angle_gamma   90.00
#
_symmetry.space_group_name_H-M   'P 1'
#
loop_
_entity.id
_entity.type
_entity.pdbx_description
1 polymer ?
#
loop_
_entity_poly.entity_id
_entity_poly.type
_entity_poly.pdbx_seq_one_letter_code
_entity_poly.pdbx_strand_id
1 'polypeptide(L)'
;MIENNEQGRLFRKYFIEVEKVARVKYEQEKLDKKASDSFDIKLKWLNFLPGYLNLSDVSKLAMAKKIAEPLGLPTPDYVSAPNGAKHSATELLKSHGVGLSARKFNELAVKAGLLKLKERKGTNKVHKYCEITKKGLAYGENDINEKNMNQTQPHWYDSKFGEVLEIIGYKSSKQVDMFASGETHD
;
A
#
# COMPACT_ATOMS: atom_id res chain seq x y z
N MET A 1 30.13 -5.74 -60.04
CA MET A 1 30.34 -7.16 -59.60
C MET A 1 31.49 -7.17 -58.64
N ILE A 2 31.28 -7.67 -57.42
CA ILE A 2 32.35 -7.83 -56.45
C ILE A 2 33.09 -9.09 -56.89
N GLU A 3 34.35 -8.94 -57.33
CA GLU A 3 35.16 -9.99 -57.79
C GLU A 3 35.33 -11.10 -56.75
N ASN A 4 35.33 -12.34 -57.22
CA ASN A 4 35.40 -13.54 -56.37
C ASN A 4 36.85 -13.88 -55.99
N ASN A 5 37.65 -12.82 -55.78
CA ASN A 5 39.04 -12.90 -55.37
C ASN A 5 39.16 -12.91 -53.82
N GLU A 6 40.35 -13.13 -53.32
CA GLU A 6 40.62 -13.23 -51.88
C GLU A 6 40.28 -11.93 -51.11
N GLN A 7 40.55 -10.79 -51.70
CA GLN A 7 40.18 -9.48 -51.15
C GLN A 7 38.67 -9.31 -51.05
N GLY A 8 37.90 -9.69 -52.06
CA GLY A 8 36.43 -9.62 -52.03
C GLY A 8 35.84 -10.53 -50.95
N ARG A 9 36.46 -11.67 -50.62
CA ARG A 9 36.06 -12.53 -49.50
C ARG A 9 36.36 -11.88 -48.15
N LEU A 10 37.49 -11.21 -47.99
CA LEU A 10 37.85 -10.48 -46.77
C LEU A 10 36.87 -9.30 -46.52
N PHE A 11 36.59 -8.53 -47.57
CA PHE A 11 35.60 -7.45 -47.46
C PHE A 11 34.22 -7.94 -47.05
N ARG A 12 33.70 -8.99 -47.68
CA ARG A 12 32.41 -9.56 -47.30
C ARG A 12 32.41 -10.06 -45.86
N LYS A 13 33.45 -10.73 -45.40
CA LYS A 13 33.63 -11.19 -44.04
C LYS A 13 33.61 -10.01 -43.04
N TYR A 14 34.34 -8.94 -43.38
CA TYR A 14 34.38 -7.72 -42.60
C TYR A 14 32.96 -7.08 -42.49
N PHE A 15 32.26 -6.90 -43.60
CA PHE A 15 30.92 -6.33 -43.58
C PHE A 15 29.90 -7.17 -42.83
N ILE A 16 29.97 -8.50 -42.92
CA ILE A 16 29.11 -9.41 -42.14
C ILE A 16 29.39 -9.24 -40.65
N GLU A 17 30.65 -9.11 -40.26
CA GLU A 17 31.01 -8.93 -38.85
C GLU A 17 30.55 -7.57 -38.32
N VAL A 18 30.73 -6.51 -39.07
CA VAL A 18 30.24 -5.16 -38.74
C VAL A 18 28.73 -5.16 -38.62
N GLU A 19 28.03 -5.80 -39.56
CA GLU A 19 26.56 -5.91 -39.50
C GLU A 19 26.07 -6.65 -38.24
N LYS A 20 26.76 -7.76 -37.89
CA LYS A 20 26.43 -8.51 -36.66
C LYS A 20 26.60 -7.66 -35.39
N VAL A 21 27.72 -6.94 -35.29
CA VAL A 21 27.99 -6.06 -34.14
C VAL A 21 26.96 -4.94 -34.07
N ALA A 22 26.67 -4.30 -35.22
CA ALA A 22 25.65 -3.24 -35.28
C ALA A 22 24.26 -3.73 -34.88
N ARG A 23 23.87 -4.94 -35.33
CA ARG A 23 22.60 -5.57 -34.98
C ARG A 23 22.50 -5.85 -33.49
N VAL A 24 23.55 -6.45 -32.89
CA VAL A 24 23.60 -6.72 -31.44
C VAL A 24 23.49 -5.42 -30.65
N LYS A 25 24.19 -4.38 -31.04
CA LYS A 25 24.14 -3.06 -30.40
C LYS A 25 22.73 -2.45 -30.48
N TYR A 26 22.10 -2.49 -31.64
CA TYR A 26 20.74 -1.98 -31.84
C TYR A 26 19.70 -2.72 -30.97
N GLU A 27 19.77 -4.05 -30.91
CA GLU A 27 18.86 -4.84 -30.07
C GLU A 27 19.08 -4.52 -28.59
N GLN A 28 20.34 -4.32 -28.15
CA GLN A 28 20.65 -3.93 -26.77
C GLN A 28 20.06 -2.55 -26.44
N GLU A 29 20.29 -1.55 -27.28
CA GLU A 29 19.74 -0.21 -27.09
C GLU A 29 18.20 -0.23 -27.02
N LYS A 30 17.55 -1.05 -27.84
CA LYS A 30 16.10 -1.24 -27.83
C LYS A 30 15.60 -1.87 -26.52
N LEU A 31 16.32 -2.85 -25.98
CA LEU A 31 16.02 -3.48 -24.70
C LEU A 31 16.21 -2.49 -23.55
N ASP A 32 17.30 -1.74 -23.56
CA ASP A 32 17.60 -0.74 -22.53
C ASP A 32 16.54 0.37 -22.50
N LYS A 33 16.14 0.85 -23.68
CA LYS A 33 15.05 1.83 -23.81
C LYS A 33 13.72 1.28 -23.26
N LYS A 34 13.37 0.05 -23.61
CA LYS A 34 12.14 -0.60 -23.10
C LYS A 34 12.18 -0.78 -21.58
N ALA A 35 13.34 -1.10 -21.01
CA ALA A 35 13.52 -1.21 -19.56
C ALA A 35 13.37 0.15 -18.88
N SER A 36 13.96 1.22 -19.42
CA SER A 36 13.83 2.59 -18.93
C SER A 36 12.38 3.07 -18.97
N ASP A 37 11.69 2.91 -20.10
CA ASP A 37 10.27 3.31 -20.25
C ASP A 37 9.39 2.56 -19.24
N SER A 38 9.65 1.28 -19.03
CA SER A 38 8.94 0.46 -18.03
C SER A 38 9.18 0.94 -16.59
N PHE A 39 10.39 1.37 -16.28
CA PHE A 39 10.73 1.90 -14.96
C PHE A 39 10.05 3.25 -14.71
N ASP A 40 10.08 4.15 -15.67
CA ASP A 40 9.43 5.46 -15.58
C ASP A 40 7.92 5.34 -15.34
N ILE A 41 7.27 4.39 -16.02
CA ILE A 41 5.84 4.10 -15.81
C ILE A 41 5.60 3.62 -14.38
N LYS A 42 6.42 2.69 -13.87
CA LYS A 42 6.32 2.17 -12.49
C LYS A 42 6.54 3.26 -11.46
N LEU A 43 7.50 4.15 -11.69
CA LEU A 43 7.80 5.27 -10.81
C LEU A 43 6.66 6.29 -10.76
N LYS A 44 6.10 6.66 -11.92
CA LYS A 44 4.91 7.54 -12.00
C LYS A 44 3.72 6.93 -11.27
N TRP A 45 3.50 5.63 -11.42
CA TRP A 45 2.44 4.91 -10.73
C TRP A 45 2.65 4.87 -9.22
N LEU A 46 3.89 4.61 -8.76
CA LEU A 46 4.26 4.64 -7.34
C LEU A 46 3.99 6.02 -6.70
N ASN A 47 4.26 7.10 -7.42
CA ASN A 47 4.02 8.46 -6.94
C ASN A 47 2.52 8.83 -6.94
N PHE A 48 1.74 8.29 -7.87
CA PHE A 48 0.30 8.55 -7.99
C PHE A 48 -0.52 7.86 -6.89
N LEU A 49 -0.25 6.59 -6.61
CA LEU A 49 -1.07 5.77 -5.72
C LEU A 49 -1.18 6.28 -4.28
N PRO A 50 -0.10 6.71 -3.60
CA PRO A 50 -0.19 7.18 -2.21
C PRO A 50 -1.10 8.38 -2.03
N GLY A 51 -1.11 9.30 -3.00
CA GLY A 51 -2.00 10.46 -2.98
C GLY A 51 -3.47 10.09 -3.16
N TYR A 52 -3.74 9.03 -3.94
CA TYR A 52 -5.09 8.58 -4.23
C TYR A 52 -5.70 7.68 -3.14
N LEU A 53 -4.89 6.83 -2.51
CA LEU A 53 -5.34 5.79 -1.57
C LEU A 53 -5.05 6.09 -0.09
N ASN A 54 -4.42 7.24 0.24
CA ASN A 54 -3.99 7.55 1.62
C ASN A 54 -3.24 6.39 2.28
N LEU A 55 -2.25 5.81 1.57
CA LEU A 55 -1.51 4.65 2.03
C LEU A 55 -0.57 5.00 3.19
N SER A 56 -0.39 4.06 4.12
CA SER A 56 0.65 4.12 5.16
C SER A 56 2.05 4.12 4.55
N ASP A 57 3.03 4.65 5.29
CA ASP A 57 4.42 4.68 4.83
C ASP A 57 5.02 3.27 4.72
N VAL A 58 4.59 2.34 5.58
CA VAL A 58 4.93 0.91 5.46
C VAL A 58 4.44 0.34 4.13
N SER A 59 3.20 0.64 3.75
CA SER A 59 2.63 0.19 2.47
C SER A 59 3.33 0.82 1.27
N LYS A 60 3.69 2.10 1.35
CA LYS A 60 4.49 2.78 0.32
C LYS A 60 5.85 2.12 0.15
N LEU A 61 6.54 1.83 1.28
CA LEU A 61 7.83 1.15 1.27
C LEU A 61 7.73 -0.26 0.68
N ALA A 62 6.71 -1.03 1.05
CA ALA A 62 6.48 -2.37 0.49
C ALA A 62 6.27 -2.35 -1.03
N MET A 63 5.58 -1.33 -1.54
CA MET A 63 5.42 -1.12 -2.99
C MET A 63 6.74 -0.70 -3.64
N ALA A 64 7.49 0.21 -3.01
CA ALA A 64 8.80 0.66 -3.50
C ALA A 64 9.79 -0.51 -3.58
N LYS A 65 9.84 -1.39 -2.56
CA LYS A 65 10.67 -2.61 -2.56
C LYS A 65 10.39 -3.49 -3.78
N LYS A 66 9.14 -3.75 -4.11
CA LYS A 66 8.77 -4.57 -5.28
C LYS A 66 9.22 -4.01 -6.63
N ILE A 67 9.40 -2.69 -6.72
CA ILE A 67 9.93 -2.04 -7.93
C ILE A 67 11.46 -2.03 -7.90
N ALA A 68 12.05 -1.84 -6.73
CA ALA A 68 13.49 -1.69 -6.54
C ALA A 68 14.26 -3.03 -6.60
N GLU A 69 13.70 -4.10 -6.01
CA GLU A 69 14.34 -5.43 -5.96
C GLU A 69 14.79 -5.96 -7.33
N PRO A 70 13.94 -5.97 -8.38
CA PRO A 70 14.37 -6.43 -9.71
C PRO A 70 15.45 -5.58 -10.35
N LEU A 71 15.69 -4.38 -9.82
CA LEU A 71 16.69 -3.40 -10.33
C LEU A 71 17.96 -3.38 -9.47
N GLY A 72 18.02 -4.18 -8.41
CA GLY A 72 19.12 -4.17 -7.45
C GLY A 72 19.27 -2.87 -6.67
N LEU A 73 18.20 -2.05 -6.56
CA LEU A 73 18.24 -0.78 -5.84
C LEU A 73 18.07 -1.01 -4.33
N PRO A 74 18.90 -0.36 -3.49
CA PRO A 74 18.78 -0.48 -2.05
C PRO A 74 17.49 0.18 -1.55
N THR A 75 16.82 -0.49 -0.63
CA THR A 75 15.64 0.06 0.05
C THR A 75 15.79 -0.10 1.55
N PRO A 76 15.28 0.84 2.37
CA PRO A 76 15.29 0.71 3.82
C PRO A 76 14.54 -0.57 4.26
N ASP A 77 14.98 -1.18 5.37
CA ASP A 77 14.31 -2.36 5.91
C ASP A 77 13.06 -2.03 6.72
N TYR A 78 12.98 -0.81 7.23
CA TYR A 78 11.88 -0.36 8.08
C TYR A 78 11.55 1.12 7.87
N VAL A 79 10.33 1.48 8.24
CA VAL A 79 9.88 2.86 8.42
C VAL A 79 9.57 3.05 9.89
N SER A 80 10.02 4.13 10.49
CA SER A 80 9.68 4.45 11.88
C SER A 80 8.16 4.58 12.05
N ALA A 81 7.62 3.94 13.09
CA ALA A 81 6.20 4.01 13.45
C ALA A 81 5.99 4.97 14.62
N PRO A 82 5.90 6.30 14.39
CA PRO A 82 5.86 7.29 15.46
C PRO A 82 4.61 7.17 16.35
N ASN A 83 3.56 6.53 15.85
CA ASN A 83 2.30 6.35 16.57
C ASN A 83 2.17 5.00 17.28
N GLY A 84 3.24 4.20 17.32
CA GLY A 84 3.27 2.89 17.98
C GLY A 84 2.65 1.74 17.16
N ALA A 85 2.31 0.66 17.86
CA ALA A 85 1.72 -0.52 17.26
C ALA A 85 0.33 -0.22 16.68
N LYS A 86 0.03 -0.86 15.55
CA LYS A 86 -1.27 -0.75 14.87
C LYS A 86 -1.85 -2.14 14.64
N HIS A 87 -3.15 -2.24 14.80
CA HIS A 87 -3.88 -3.48 14.71
C HIS A 87 -5.20 -3.33 13.96
N SER A 88 -5.78 -4.45 13.55
CA SER A 88 -7.12 -4.45 12.97
C SER A 88 -8.18 -4.05 14.02
N ALA A 89 -9.30 -3.49 13.58
CA ALA A 89 -10.41 -3.18 14.48
C ALA A 89 -10.88 -4.40 15.29
N THR A 90 -10.85 -5.60 14.69
CA THR A 90 -11.25 -6.84 15.37
C THR A 90 -10.32 -7.17 16.54
N GLU A 91 -9.02 -7.03 16.36
CA GLU A 91 -8.03 -7.29 17.41
C GLU A 91 -8.15 -6.27 18.54
N LEU A 92 -8.26 -4.97 18.22
CA LEU A 92 -8.37 -3.91 19.21
C LEU A 92 -9.68 -3.99 20.01
N LEU A 93 -10.80 -4.28 19.38
CA LEU A 93 -12.06 -4.48 20.07
C LEU A 93 -11.96 -5.65 21.07
N LYS A 94 -11.25 -6.71 20.69
CA LYS A 94 -11.02 -7.86 21.59
C LYS A 94 -10.06 -7.53 22.73
N SER A 95 -8.93 -6.88 22.43
CA SER A 95 -7.91 -6.53 23.44
C SER A 95 -8.42 -5.52 24.48
N HIS A 96 -9.24 -4.56 24.03
CA HIS A 96 -9.86 -3.56 24.91
C HIS A 96 -11.17 -4.06 25.58
N GLY A 97 -11.58 -5.33 25.38
CA GLY A 97 -12.78 -5.90 25.99
C GLY A 97 -14.09 -5.22 25.56
N VAL A 98 -14.10 -4.67 24.33
CA VAL A 98 -15.26 -3.94 23.77
C VAL A 98 -16.27 -4.92 23.18
N GLY A 99 -17.49 -4.91 23.65
CA GLY A 99 -18.58 -5.79 23.19
C GLY A 99 -19.17 -5.44 21.81
N LEU A 100 -18.44 -4.71 20.96
CA LEU A 100 -18.88 -4.38 19.60
C LEU A 100 -18.29 -5.36 18.57
N SER A 101 -19.10 -5.74 17.58
CA SER A 101 -18.56 -6.40 16.39
C SER A 101 -17.81 -5.40 15.51
N ALA A 102 -16.78 -5.86 14.79
CA ALA A 102 -16.04 -5.03 13.84
C ALA A 102 -16.94 -4.37 12.78
N ARG A 103 -18.02 -5.05 12.37
CA ARG A 103 -19.02 -4.49 11.47
C ARG A 103 -19.72 -3.26 12.08
N LYS A 104 -20.18 -3.39 13.32
CA LYS A 104 -20.86 -2.31 14.03
C LYS A 104 -19.92 -1.14 14.30
N PHE A 105 -18.67 -1.43 14.69
CA PHE A 105 -17.62 -0.44 14.83
C PHE A 105 -17.41 0.35 13.52
N ASN A 106 -17.27 -0.35 12.39
CA ASN A 106 -17.07 0.30 11.09
C ASN A 106 -18.28 1.20 10.72
N GLU A 107 -19.51 0.76 10.98
CA GLU A 107 -20.72 1.57 10.75
C GLU A 107 -20.69 2.87 11.58
N LEU A 108 -20.30 2.79 12.84
CA LEU A 108 -20.17 3.96 13.72
C LEU A 108 -19.00 4.86 13.29
N ALA A 109 -17.86 4.29 12.93
CA ALA A 109 -16.71 5.04 12.45
C ALA A 109 -16.99 5.76 11.12
N VAL A 110 -17.82 5.19 10.24
CA VAL A 110 -18.31 5.87 9.03
C VAL A 110 -19.21 7.04 9.41
N LYS A 111 -20.13 6.88 10.36
CA LYS A 111 -21.01 7.98 10.85
C LYS A 111 -20.19 9.10 11.50
N ALA A 112 -19.13 8.77 12.23
CA ALA A 112 -18.22 9.73 12.86
C ALA A 112 -17.26 10.41 11.84
N GLY A 113 -17.26 9.96 10.57
CA GLY A 113 -16.40 10.49 9.52
C GLY A 113 -14.95 10.03 9.59
N LEU A 114 -14.62 9.01 10.40
CA LEU A 114 -13.29 8.43 10.49
C LEU A 114 -13.02 7.43 9.36
N LEU A 115 -14.07 6.73 8.91
CA LEU A 115 -14.03 5.83 7.77
C LEU A 115 -14.96 6.34 6.66
N LYS A 116 -14.65 5.94 5.43
CA LYS A 116 -15.55 6.04 4.28
C LYS A 116 -15.75 4.67 3.66
N LEU A 117 -16.97 4.40 3.25
CA LEU A 117 -17.32 3.18 2.52
C LEU A 117 -17.00 3.39 1.03
N LYS A 118 -16.26 2.47 0.44
CA LYS A 118 -15.99 2.40 -0.99
C LYS A 118 -16.51 1.10 -1.57
N GLU A 119 -16.78 1.11 -2.85
CA GLU A 119 -17.24 -0.06 -3.60
C GLU A 119 -16.26 -0.40 -4.70
N ARG A 120 -16.02 -1.68 -4.90
CA ARG A 120 -15.23 -2.22 -5.98
C ARG A 120 -16.05 -3.25 -6.74
N LYS A 121 -16.09 -3.11 -8.06
CA LYS A 121 -16.67 -4.15 -8.93
C LYS A 121 -15.75 -5.37 -8.94
N GLY A 122 -16.24 -6.51 -8.50
CA GLY A 122 -15.64 -7.82 -8.70
C GLY A 122 -16.21 -8.48 -9.94
N THR A 123 -15.73 -9.68 -10.28
CA THR A 123 -16.18 -10.43 -11.46
C THR A 123 -17.68 -10.75 -11.40
N ASN A 124 -18.22 -11.12 -10.23
CA ASN A 124 -19.60 -11.55 -10.06
C ASN A 124 -20.42 -10.72 -9.07
N LYS A 125 -19.78 -9.79 -8.32
CA LYS A 125 -20.46 -8.97 -7.30
C LYS A 125 -19.68 -7.72 -6.96
N VAL A 126 -20.41 -6.72 -6.40
CA VAL A 126 -19.80 -5.52 -5.84
C VAL A 126 -19.29 -5.83 -4.42
N HIS A 127 -18.03 -5.54 -4.17
CA HIS A 127 -17.42 -5.66 -2.85
C HIS A 127 -17.35 -4.29 -2.19
N LYS A 128 -17.86 -4.20 -0.97
CA LYS A 128 -17.75 -3.00 -0.13
C LYS A 128 -16.55 -3.12 0.80
N TYR A 129 -15.77 -2.06 0.93
CA TYR A 129 -14.64 -1.98 1.84
C TYR A 129 -14.57 -0.58 2.47
N CYS A 130 -13.92 -0.51 3.62
CA CYS A 130 -13.73 0.76 4.33
C CYS A 130 -12.33 1.29 4.12
N GLU A 131 -12.22 2.61 4.03
CA GLU A 131 -10.96 3.33 3.95
C GLU A 131 -10.96 4.44 5.01
N ILE A 132 -9.83 4.60 5.70
CA ILE A 132 -9.65 5.69 6.67
C ILE A 132 -9.62 7.03 5.91
N THR A 133 -10.41 7.98 6.40
CA THR A 133 -10.48 9.34 5.86
C THR A 133 -9.28 10.18 6.30
N LYS A 134 -9.11 11.38 5.75
CA LYS A 134 -8.10 12.33 6.22
C LYS A 134 -8.22 12.63 7.73
N LYS A 135 -9.46 12.71 8.26
CA LYS A 135 -9.72 12.88 9.69
C LYS A 135 -9.29 11.65 10.49
N GLY A 136 -9.56 10.46 9.97
CA GLY A 136 -9.21 9.19 10.60
C GLY A 136 -7.71 8.88 10.61
N LEU A 137 -6.89 9.50 9.72
CA LEU A 137 -5.44 9.29 9.69
C LEU A 137 -4.71 9.73 10.98
N ALA A 138 -5.34 10.56 11.81
CA ALA A 138 -4.81 10.87 13.13
C ALA A 138 -4.83 9.66 14.08
N TYR A 139 -5.66 8.66 13.80
CA TYR A 139 -5.96 7.51 14.66
C TYR A 139 -5.59 6.17 14.06
N GLY A 140 -5.21 6.12 12.78
CA GLY A 140 -4.88 4.88 12.09
C GLY A 140 -4.37 5.10 10.67
N GLU A 141 -4.12 4.02 9.96
CA GLU A 141 -3.55 4.01 8.61
C GLU A 141 -4.26 3.01 7.70
N ASN A 142 -4.17 3.24 6.39
CA ASN A 142 -4.62 2.28 5.40
C ASN A 142 -3.42 1.44 4.91
N ASP A 143 -3.38 0.18 5.32
CA ASP A 143 -2.37 -0.77 4.86
C ASP A 143 -2.86 -1.55 3.64
N ILE A 144 -1.93 -1.93 2.78
CA ILE A 144 -2.21 -2.86 1.69
C ILE A 144 -2.35 -4.27 2.29
N ASN A 145 -3.42 -4.97 1.92
CA ASN A 145 -3.58 -6.35 2.33
C ASN A 145 -2.54 -7.22 1.59
N GLU A 146 -1.68 -7.91 2.35
CA GLU A 146 -0.61 -8.76 1.80
C GLU A 146 -1.14 -9.87 0.89
N LYS A 147 -2.31 -10.41 1.21
CA LYS A 147 -2.97 -11.48 0.43
C LYS A 147 -3.67 -10.96 -0.82
N ASN A 148 -4.05 -9.68 -0.83
CA ASN A 148 -4.73 -9.04 -1.96
C ASN A 148 -4.32 -7.57 -2.08
N MET A 149 -3.26 -7.32 -2.81
CA MET A 149 -2.69 -5.98 -3.01
C MET A 149 -3.64 -4.96 -3.66
N ASN A 150 -4.76 -5.41 -4.21
CA ASN A 150 -5.79 -4.53 -4.76
C ASN A 150 -6.75 -3.98 -3.70
N GLN A 151 -6.52 -4.30 -2.43
CA GLN A 151 -7.40 -3.94 -1.34
C GLN A 151 -6.60 -3.32 -0.19
N THR A 152 -7.03 -2.16 0.29
CA THR A 152 -6.54 -1.57 1.53
C THR A 152 -7.37 -2.05 2.71
N GLN A 153 -6.72 -2.17 3.86
CA GLN A 153 -7.34 -2.54 5.13
C GLN A 153 -7.02 -1.46 6.16
N PRO A 154 -8.04 -0.91 6.86
CA PRO A 154 -7.84 0.00 7.97
C PRO A 154 -7.16 -0.68 9.16
N HIS A 155 -6.06 -0.11 9.64
CA HIS A 155 -5.43 -0.45 10.91
C HIS A 155 -5.43 0.78 11.82
N TRP A 156 -5.66 0.57 13.11
CA TRP A 156 -5.78 1.62 14.10
C TRP A 156 -4.62 1.57 15.08
N TYR A 157 -4.16 2.73 15.54
CA TYR A 157 -3.12 2.79 16.56
C TYR A 157 -3.69 2.38 17.91
N ASP A 158 -3.05 1.42 18.58
CA ASP A 158 -3.45 0.94 19.89
C ASP A 158 -3.53 2.07 20.92
N SER A 159 -2.51 2.93 20.95
CA SER A 159 -2.41 4.09 21.84
C SER A 159 -3.56 5.11 21.69
N LYS A 160 -4.22 5.16 20.53
CA LYS A 160 -5.29 6.11 20.23
C LYS A 160 -6.66 5.45 20.10
N PHE A 161 -6.75 4.15 20.32
CA PHE A 161 -8.01 3.44 20.10
C PHE A 161 -9.10 3.83 21.11
N GLY A 162 -8.71 4.18 22.34
CA GLY A 162 -9.62 4.73 23.34
C GLY A 162 -10.33 6.00 22.84
N GLU A 163 -9.57 6.94 22.25
CA GLU A 163 -10.15 8.18 21.68
C GLU A 163 -11.10 7.85 20.51
N VAL A 164 -10.77 6.85 19.69
CA VAL A 164 -11.67 6.40 18.61
C VAL A 164 -13.00 5.90 19.16
N LEU A 165 -12.98 5.13 20.26
CA LEU A 165 -14.18 4.63 20.91
C LEU A 165 -15.05 5.78 21.44
N GLU A 166 -14.47 6.82 22.04
CA GLU A 166 -15.17 8.01 22.48
C GLU A 166 -15.80 8.77 21.31
N ILE A 167 -15.06 8.99 20.23
CA ILE A 167 -15.52 9.69 19.02
C ILE A 167 -16.71 8.97 18.36
N ILE A 168 -16.74 7.65 18.35
CA ILE A 168 -17.86 6.86 17.82
C ILE A 168 -19.04 6.74 18.80
N GLY A 169 -18.91 7.34 19.99
CA GLY A 169 -19.97 7.37 21.02
C GLY A 169 -20.10 6.06 21.80
N TYR A 170 -19.06 5.22 21.83
CA TYR A 170 -19.06 4.02 22.66
C TYR A 170 -18.66 4.37 24.09
N LYS A 171 -19.63 4.23 25.02
CA LYS A 171 -19.37 4.34 26.47
C LYS A 171 -19.14 2.93 27.00
N SER A 172 -17.96 2.68 27.58
CA SER A 172 -17.70 1.43 28.28
C SER A 172 -18.57 1.32 29.51
N SER A 173 -19.26 0.21 29.68
CA SER A 173 -20.07 -0.08 30.88
C SER A 173 -19.25 -0.05 32.19
N LYS A 174 -17.93 -0.13 32.12
CA LYS A 174 -17.04 -0.02 33.30
C LYS A 174 -16.92 1.40 33.86
N GLN A 175 -17.33 2.45 33.15
CA GLN A 175 -17.32 3.82 33.67
C GLN A 175 -18.62 4.23 34.36
N VAL A 176 -19.69 3.44 34.24
CA VAL A 176 -20.98 3.78 34.85
C VAL A 176 -21.03 3.43 36.35
N ASP A 177 -20.22 2.44 36.78
CA ASP A 177 -20.28 1.96 38.18
C ASP A 177 -19.42 2.82 39.16
N MET A 178 -18.58 3.74 38.68
CA MET A 178 -17.79 4.61 39.56
C MET A 178 -18.53 5.88 40.02
N PHE A 179 -19.66 6.23 39.38
CA PHE A 179 -20.49 7.39 39.76
C PHE A 179 -21.78 7.03 40.49
N ALA A 180 -22.08 5.71 40.59
CA ALA A 180 -23.31 5.24 41.29
C ALA A 180 -23.09 4.90 42.76
N SER A 181 -21.86 4.96 43.28
CA SER A 181 -21.54 4.60 44.69
C SER A 181 -21.22 5.79 45.58
N GLY A 182 -21.64 6.98 45.22
CA GLY A 182 -21.31 8.23 45.93
C GLY A 182 -22.52 9.00 46.47
N GLU A 183 -23.59 8.33 46.93
CA GLU A 183 -24.66 9.00 47.74
C GLU A 183 -25.22 7.97 48.72
N THR A 184 -24.89 8.13 49.98
CA THR A 184 -25.67 8.18 51.20
C THR A 184 -24.81 7.81 52.39
N HIS A 185 -24.42 8.80 53.18
CA HIS A 185 -24.46 8.67 54.64
C HIS A 185 -24.58 10.09 55.23
N ASP A 186 -25.78 10.37 55.69
CA ASP A 186 -26.03 11.26 56.83
C ASP A 186 -25.45 10.67 58.07
#